data_a251de6ed3b87e511180e99a9d978f91
#
_entry.id   a251de6ed3b87e511180e99a9d978f91
#
_cell.length_a   1.000
_cell.length_b   1.000
_cell.length_c   1.000
_cell.angle_alpha   90.00
_cell.angle_beta   90.00
_cell.angle_gamma   90.00
#
_symmetry.space_group_name_H-M   'P 1'
#
loop_
_entity.id
_entity.type
_entity.pdbx_description
1 polymer ?
#
loop_
_entity_poly.entity_id
_entity_poly.type
_entity_poly.pdbx_seq_one_letter_code
_entity_poly.pdbx_strand_id
1 'polypeptide(L)'
;TFKTRTSMSKNIIIIQHIDIETPGYILDLMQEDNFNLTTIELDEGEKIPSNLEQFDGMFCMGGPMDTWMEKDYPWLIDEKKKIMEFVVDLKKPYLGFCLGCQLLGEVIGGKVVKSKPPEIGILDISMSDNYLNDHIFNRFHSSFKALQWHSYEVQDLENNNNVTLLGSSPTTKYQIFKYKNHAYGIQFHIEIKDNTVSQWGCVPEYEKALEDSLGKGALKKFDLKAQENMKLMNVNAENLYKNFKKIL
;
A
#
# COMPACT_ATOMS: atom_id res chain seq x y z
N THR A 1 4.90 13.57 40.37
CA THR A 1 5.52 14.10 39.15
C THR A 1 5.45 13.03 38.08
N PHE A 2 4.41 13.04 37.24
CA PHE A 2 4.30 12.18 36.07
C PHE A 2 5.30 12.69 35.05
N LYS A 3 6.38 11.95 34.82
CA LYS A 3 7.21 12.12 33.62
C LYS A 3 6.39 11.68 32.42
N THR A 4 5.88 12.64 31.69
CA THR A 4 5.40 12.41 30.31
C THR A 4 6.59 11.85 29.53
N ARG A 5 6.54 10.56 29.19
CA ARG A 5 7.41 9.98 28.18
C ARG A 5 7.10 10.71 26.90
N THR A 6 7.89 11.70 26.53
CA THR A 6 7.93 12.20 25.17
C THR A 6 8.27 11.01 24.29
N SER A 7 7.29 10.49 23.54
CA SER A 7 7.55 9.48 22.52
C SER A 7 8.54 10.10 21.52
N MET A 8 9.72 9.47 21.37
CA MET A 8 10.70 9.92 20.37
C MET A 8 10.04 9.90 19.00
N SER A 9 10.19 11.00 18.25
CA SER A 9 9.71 11.11 16.88
C SER A 9 10.32 10.00 16.04
N LYS A 10 9.49 9.35 15.20
CA LYS A 10 9.92 8.29 14.27
C LYS A 10 10.38 8.87 12.95
N ASN A 11 11.35 8.22 12.33
CA ASN A 11 11.85 8.56 10.99
C ASN A 11 11.23 7.61 9.97
N ILE A 12 10.41 8.14 9.09
CA ILE A 12 9.70 7.37 8.07
C ILE A 12 10.17 7.79 6.69
N ILE A 13 10.52 6.81 5.86
CA ILE A 13 10.75 7.01 4.43
C ILE A 13 9.48 6.64 3.67
N ILE A 14 9.06 7.54 2.78
CA ILE A 14 7.90 7.36 1.90
C ILE A 14 8.39 7.32 0.46
N ILE A 15 8.18 6.21 -0.22
CA ILE A 15 8.52 6.05 -1.63
C ILE A 15 7.28 6.32 -2.47
N GLN A 16 7.34 7.33 -3.33
CA GLN A 16 6.28 7.69 -4.27
C GLN A 16 6.73 7.51 -5.72
N HIS A 17 5.81 7.10 -6.56
CA HIS A 17 6.04 6.83 -7.97
C HIS A 17 5.40 7.88 -8.86
N ILE A 18 4.42 8.60 -8.34
CA ILE A 18 3.86 9.85 -8.86
C ILE A 18 3.46 10.74 -7.69
N ASP A 19 3.44 12.04 -7.90
CA ASP A 19 3.22 13.04 -6.84
C ASP A 19 1.84 12.97 -6.18
N ILE A 20 0.82 12.53 -6.90
CA ILE A 20 -0.56 12.44 -6.40
C ILE A 20 -0.88 11.13 -5.66
N GLU A 21 0.01 10.14 -5.66
CA GLU A 21 -0.15 8.92 -4.87
C GLU A 21 0.67 8.99 -3.58
N THR A 22 0.22 9.83 -2.67
CA THR A 22 0.76 9.99 -1.32
C THR A 22 0.13 8.97 -0.35
N PRO A 23 0.60 8.86 0.90
CA PRO A 23 -0.10 8.08 1.93
C PRO A 23 -1.47 8.65 2.35
N GLY A 24 -1.95 9.72 1.71
CA GLY A 24 -3.31 10.26 1.89
C GLY A 24 -3.64 10.60 3.33
N TYR A 25 -4.73 10.02 3.83
CA TYR A 25 -5.17 10.24 5.21
C TYR A 25 -4.13 9.78 6.25
N ILE A 26 -3.38 8.70 5.95
CA ILE A 26 -2.30 8.24 6.84
C ILE A 26 -1.17 9.28 6.91
N LEU A 27 -0.89 10.00 5.83
CA LEU A 27 0.09 11.08 5.84
C LEU A 27 -0.31 12.17 6.85
N ASP A 28 -1.58 12.55 6.87
CA ASP A 28 -2.10 13.53 7.83
C ASP A 28 -1.88 13.05 9.27
N LEU A 29 -2.14 11.78 9.55
CA LEU A 29 -1.95 11.19 10.87
C LEU A 29 -0.47 11.17 11.29
N MET A 30 0.44 10.86 10.36
CA MET A 30 1.89 10.91 10.63
C MET A 30 2.36 12.33 10.90
N GLN A 31 1.81 13.32 10.21
CA GLN A 31 2.12 14.73 10.45
C GLN A 31 1.61 15.19 11.82
N GLU A 32 0.41 14.78 12.22
CA GLU A 32 -0.13 15.04 13.56
C GLU A 32 0.74 14.43 14.67
N ASP A 33 1.32 13.27 14.41
CA ASP A 33 2.27 12.62 15.35
C ASP A 33 3.67 13.24 15.30
N ASN A 34 3.90 14.26 14.50
CA ASN A 34 5.19 14.93 14.31
C ASN A 34 6.33 13.98 13.93
N PHE A 35 6.06 13.00 13.09
CA PHE A 35 7.09 12.12 12.56
C PHE A 35 8.01 12.88 11.59
N ASN A 36 9.28 12.48 11.54
CA ASN A 36 10.22 12.96 10.55
C ASN A 36 9.99 12.20 9.25
N LEU A 37 9.43 12.87 8.25
CA LEU A 37 9.05 12.24 6.99
C LEU A 37 10.07 12.60 5.90
N THR A 38 10.59 11.59 5.23
CA THR A 38 11.44 11.73 4.05
C THR A 38 10.71 11.12 2.87
N THR A 39 10.20 11.95 1.98
CA THR A 39 9.51 11.51 0.76
C THR A 39 10.49 11.47 -0.40
N ILE A 40 10.54 10.35 -1.10
CA ILE A 40 11.37 10.14 -2.29
C ILE A 40 10.44 10.03 -3.51
N GLU A 41 10.57 10.95 -4.44
CA GLU A 41 9.79 10.96 -5.67
C GLU A 41 10.64 10.40 -6.82
N LEU A 42 10.48 9.11 -7.08
CA LEU A 42 11.31 8.37 -8.03
C LEU A 42 11.11 8.84 -9.48
N ASP A 43 9.89 9.20 -9.83
CA ASP A 43 9.56 9.76 -11.15
C ASP A 43 10.20 11.11 -11.42
N GLU A 44 10.52 11.86 -10.38
CA GLU A 44 11.25 13.14 -10.47
C GLU A 44 12.77 12.97 -10.46
N GLY A 45 13.27 11.74 -10.46
CA GLY A 45 14.69 11.44 -10.46
C GLY A 45 15.37 11.43 -9.10
N GLU A 46 14.59 11.53 -8.01
CA GLU A 46 15.14 11.39 -6.67
C GLU A 46 15.56 9.95 -6.40
N LYS A 47 16.58 9.78 -5.56
CA LYS A 47 17.14 8.47 -5.25
C LYS A 47 16.85 8.08 -3.81
N ILE A 48 16.59 6.79 -3.62
CA ILE A 48 16.46 6.23 -2.27
C ILE A 48 17.83 6.31 -1.59
N PRO A 49 17.91 6.84 -0.35
CA PRO A 49 19.18 6.93 0.38
C PRO A 49 19.88 5.58 0.53
N SER A 50 21.20 5.57 0.48
CA SER A 50 21.99 4.36 0.66
C SER A 50 21.95 3.85 2.11
N ASN A 51 21.86 4.74 3.09
CA ASN A 51 21.74 4.36 4.49
C ASN A 51 20.26 4.28 4.91
N LEU A 52 19.70 3.08 4.88
CA LEU A 52 18.33 2.82 5.29
C LEU A 52 18.17 2.58 6.80
N GLU A 53 19.27 2.37 7.53
CA GLU A 53 19.22 2.12 8.98
C GLU A 53 18.69 3.33 9.77
N GLN A 54 18.79 4.52 9.20
CA GLN A 54 18.27 5.74 9.82
C GLN A 54 16.74 5.79 9.91
N PHE A 55 16.03 4.97 9.15
CA PHE A 55 14.57 4.96 9.12
C PHE A 55 14.00 3.87 10.00
N ASP A 56 12.90 4.20 10.71
CA ASP A 56 12.16 3.28 11.56
C ASP A 56 11.10 2.50 10.77
N GLY A 57 10.61 3.04 9.70
CA GLY A 57 9.59 2.42 8.84
C GLY A 57 9.63 2.94 7.41
N MET A 58 9.09 2.14 6.49
CA MET A 58 8.98 2.48 5.08
C MET A 58 7.54 2.32 4.60
N PHE A 59 7.03 3.38 3.94
CA PHE A 59 5.79 3.35 3.18
C PHE A 59 6.14 3.36 1.70
N CYS A 60 5.68 2.36 0.96
CA CYS A 60 5.87 2.28 -0.48
C CYS A 60 4.50 2.37 -1.15
N MET A 61 4.28 3.44 -1.88
CA MET A 61 2.96 3.80 -2.39
C MET A 61 2.67 3.19 -3.76
N GLY A 62 1.49 3.47 -4.28
CA GLY A 62 1.06 3.04 -5.58
C GLY A 62 1.64 3.86 -6.73
N GLY A 63 1.31 3.44 -7.94
CA GLY A 63 1.73 4.12 -9.16
C GLY A 63 1.15 3.44 -10.39
N PRO A 64 1.14 4.13 -11.53
CA PRO A 64 0.63 3.57 -12.78
C PRO A 64 1.62 2.63 -13.47
N MET A 65 2.82 2.47 -12.94
CA MET A 65 3.84 1.57 -13.48
C MET A 65 3.57 0.14 -13.04
N ASP A 66 4.03 -0.83 -13.83
CA ASP A 66 4.06 -2.22 -13.43
C ASP A 66 5.48 -2.62 -12.98
N THR A 67 5.57 -3.62 -12.11
CA THR A 67 6.86 -4.02 -11.49
C THR A 67 7.92 -4.47 -12.49
N TRP A 68 7.50 -4.96 -13.65
CA TRP A 68 8.38 -5.46 -14.71
C TRP A 68 8.88 -4.38 -15.68
N MET A 69 8.38 -3.14 -15.59
CA MET A 69 8.71 -2.03 -16.50
C MET A 69 10.10 -1.42 -16.21
N GLU A 70 11.09 -2.24 -15.91
CA GLU A 70 12.44 -1.79 -15.54
C GLU A 70 13.17 -1.07 -16.66
N LYS A 71 12.83 -1.38 -17.92
CA LYS A 71 13.42 -0.71 -19.08
C LYS A 71 12.96 0.75 -19.20
N ASP A 72 11.67 0.99 -18.94
CA ASP A 72 11.09 2.33 -19.01
C ASP A 72 11.33 3.12 -17.71
N TYR A 73 11.39 2.41 -16.58
CA TYR A 73 11.60 2.96 -15.24
C TYR A 73 12.79 2.25 -14.56
N PRO A 74 14.03 2.58 -14.93
CA PRO A 74 15.22 1.89 -14.40
C PRO A 74 15.37 1.96 -12.88
N TRP A 75 14.78 2.98 -12.25
CA TRP A 75 14.79 3.12 -10.79
C TRP A 75 14.04 1.99 -10.07
N LEU A 76 13.17 1.22 -10.77
CA LEU A 76 12.53 0.02 -10.20
C LEU A 76 13.54 -1.02 -9.73
N ILE A 77 14.68 -1.13 -10.43
CA ILE A 77 15.73 -2.10 -10.09
C ILE A 77 16.33 -1.77 -8.72
N ASP A 78 16.71 -0.50 -8.52
CA ASP A 78 17.25 -0.05 -7.22
C ASP A 78 16.20 -0.12 -6.10
N GLU A 79 14.97 0.27 -6.40
CA GLU A 79 13.86 0.21 -5.44
C GLU A 79 13.65 -1.20 -4.91
N LYS A 80 13.61 -2.22 -5.78
CA LYS A 80 13.48 -3.62 -5.36
C LYS A 80 14.63 -4.06 -4.46
N LYS A 81 15.87 -3.65 -4.78
CA LYS A 81 17.03 -3.93 -3.92
C LYS A 81 16.92 -3.26 -2.56
N LYS A 82 16.45 -2.02 -2.52
CA LYS A 82 16.25 -1.26 -1.28
C LYS A 82 15.13 -1.84 -0.42
N ILE A 83 14.05 -2.29 -1.03
CA ILE A 83 12.98 -2.99 -0.31
C ILE A 83 13.50 -4.30 0.28
N MET A 84 14.28 -5.08 -0.49
CA MET A 84 14.92 -6.29 0.01
C MET A 84 15.81 -6.01 1.21
N GLU A 85 16.68 -5.02 1.12
CA GLU A 85 17.56 -4.61 2.22
C GLU A 85 16.76 -4.23 3.46
N PHE A 86 15.74 -3.38 3.30
CA PHE A 86 14.94 -2.87 4.40
C PHE A 86 14.11 -3.97 5.09
N VAL A 87 13.46 -4.79 4.31
CA VAL A 87 12.52 -5.81 4.80
C VAL A 87 13.23 -7.08 5.26
N VAL A 88 14.17 -7.61 4.44
CA VAL A 88 14.79 -8.91 4.69
C VAL A 88 16.06 -8.79 5.54
N ASP A 89 16.93 -7.87 5.19
CA ASP A 89 18.23 -7.74 5.87
C ASP A 89 18.10 -6.96 7.17
N LEU A 90 17.51 -5.77 7.12
CA LEU A 90 17.33 -4.90 8.30
C LEU A 90 16.11 -5.27 9.15
N LYS A 91 15.18 -6.07 8.62
CA LYS A 91 13.97 -6.55 9.32
C LYS A 91 13.15 -5.41 9.91
N LYS A 92 12.99 -4.34 9.15
CA LYS A 92 12.27 -3.14 9.58
C LYS A 92 10.86 -3.08 9.07
N PRO A 93 9.95 -2.36 9.77
CA PRO A 93 8.55 -2.24 9.40
C PRO A 93 8.34 -1.62 8.02
N TYR A 94 7.54 -2.29 7.21
CA TYR A 94 7.22 -1.91 5.84
C TYR A 94 5.72 -2.00 5.60
N LEU A 95 5.18 -1.01 4.92
CA LEU A 95 3.80 -1.01 4.48
C LEU A 95 3.74 -0.59 3.00
N GLY A 96 3.36 -1.51 2.13
CA GLY A 96 3.27 -1.28 0.68
C GLY A 96 1.83 -1.32 0.19
N PHE A 97 1.42 -0.27 -0.54
CA PHE A 97 0.09 -0.15 -1.13
C PHE A 97 0.18 -0.32 -2.65
N CYS A 98 -0.72 -1.11 -3.22
CA CYS A 98 -0.89 -1.33 -4.66
C CYS A 98 0.45 -1.71 -5.33
N LEU A 99 1.11 -0.81 -6.06
CA LEU A 99 2.44 -1.08 -6.62
C LEU A 99 3.44 -1.47 -5.52
N GLY A 100 3.40 -0.80 -4.37
CA GLY A 100 4.26 -1.14 -3.22
C GLY A 100 4.00 -2.53 -2.65
N CYS A 101 2.76 -3.00 -2.69
CA CYS A 101 2.40 -4.38 -2.36
C CYS A 101 2.99 -5.37 -3.37
N GLN A 102 2.90 -5.06 -4.64
CA GLN A 102 3.41 -5.90 -5.72
C GLN A 102 4.94 -6.00 -5.69
N LEU A 103 5.62 -4.88 -5.44
CA LEU A 103 7.08 -4.86 -5.27
C LEU A 103 7.52 -5.74 -4.09
N LEU A 104 6.84 -5.66 -2.96
CA LEU A 104 7.12 -6.56 -1.83
C LEU A 104 6.91 -8.01 -2.23
N GLY A 105 5.81 -8.31 -2.91
CA GLY A 105 5.52 -9.67 -3.37
C GLY A 105 6.63 -10.27 -4.23
N GLU A 106 7.15 -9.51 -5.18
CA GLU A 106 8.29 -9.95 -6.00
C GLU A 106 9.56 -10.14 -5.18
N VAL A 107 9.88 -9.17 -4.32
CA VAL A 107 11.10 -9.19 -3.49
C VAL A 107 11.18 -10.43 -2.60
N ILE A 108 10.06 -10.91 -2.10
CA ILE A 108 10.00 -12.10 -1.24
C ILE A 108 9.72 -13.40 -2.00
N GLY A 109 9.83 -13.38 -3.32
CA GLY A 109 9.81 -14.58 -4.17
C GLY A 109 8.49 -14.91 -4.84
N GLY A 110 7.49 -14.04 -4.75
CA GLY A 110 6.23 -14.15 -5.49
C GLY A 110 6.36 -13.68 -6.94
N LYS A 111 5.26 -13.72 -7.65
CA LYS A 111 5.13 -13.23 -9.03
C LYS A 111 4.03 -12.19 -9.10
N VAL A 112 4.20 -11.21 -9.98
CA VAL A 112 3.16 -10.25 -10.32
C VAL A 112 2.62 -10.61 -11.69
N VAL A 113 1.33 -10.93 -11.75
CA VAL A 113 0.65 -11.40 -12.95
C VAL A 113 -0.60 -10.57 -13.22
N LYS A 114 -1.09 -10.63 -14.45
CA LYS A 114 -2.31 -9.91 -14.84
C LYS A 114 -3.52 -10.48 -14.10
N SER A 115 -4.28 -9.61 -13.45
CA SER A 115 -5.56 -9.96 -12.82
C SER A 115 -6.63 -10.30 -13.87
N LYS A 116 -7.46 -11.28 -13.57
CA LYS A 116 -8.51 -11.76 -14.48
C LYS A 116 -9.85 -11.84 -13.75
N PRO A 117 -10.68 -10.76 -13.81
CA PRO A 117 -10.46 -9.45 -14.45
C PRO A 117 -9.67 -8.48 -13.57
N PRO A 118 -9.29 -7.29 -14.09
CA PRO A 118 -8.86 -6.19 -13.26
C PRO A 118 -9.92 -5.82 -12.22
N GLU A 119 -9.49 -5.34 -11.06
CA GLU A 119 -10.39 -4.86 -10.02
C GLU A 119 -10.38 -3.33 -9.98
N ILE A 120 -11.51 -2.72 -10.32
CA ILE A 120 -11.69 -1.27 -10.29
C ILE A 120 -13.06 -0.97 -9.70
N GLY A 121 -13.08 -0.26 -8.58
CA GLY A 121 -14.32 0.07 -7.87
C GLY A 121 -14.14 0.08 -6.36
N ILE A 122 -15.23 0.28 -5.65
CA ILE A 122 -15.30 0.09 -4.20
C ILE A 122 -15.84 -1.33 -3.98
N LEU A 123 -14.95 -2.22 -3.61
CA LEU A 123 -15.19 -3.66 -3.59
C LEU A 123 -14.92 -4.26 -2.20
N ASP A 124 -15.52 -5.41 -1.93
CA ASP A 124 -15.38 -6.10 -0.66
C ASP A 124 -14.06 -6.87 -0.56
N ILE A 125 -13.42 -6.76 0.59
CA ILE A 125 -12.27 -7.56 1.01
C ILE A 125 -12.76 -8.51 2.09
N SER A 126 -12.37 -9.79 1.99
CA SER A 126 -12.67 -10.81 3.00
C SER A 126 -11.39 -11.21 3.73
N MET A 127 -11.41 -11.13 5.06
CA MET A 127 -10.28 -11.52 5.88
C MET A 127 -10.17 -13.03 6.00
N SER A 128 -8.94 -13.54 6.03
CA SER A 128 -8.65 -14.94 6.31
C SER A 128 -8.80 -15.24 7.81
N ASP A 129 -8.82 -16.52 8.18
CA ASP A 129 -8.96 -16.93 9.60
C ASP A 129 -7.81 -16.44 10.49
N ASN A 130 -6.66 -16.15 9.91
CA ASN A 130 -5.46 -15.76 10.66
C ASN A 130 -5.46 -14.29 11.10
N TYR A 131 -6.35 -13.46 10.59
CA TYR A 131 -6.26 -12.01 10.81
C TYR A 131 -6.50 -11.58 12.26
N LEU A 132 -7.32 -12.34 13.02
CA LEU A 132 -7.62 -12.02 14.42
C LEU A 132 -6.37 -12.08 15.33
N ASN A 133 -5.38 -12.87 14.96
CA ASN A 133 -4.11 -12.96 15.66
C ASN A 133 -3.04 -12.01 15.14
N ASP A 134 -3.36 -11.27 14.08
CA ASP A 134 -2.42 -10.30 13.52
C ASP A 134 -2.43 -9.00 14.32
N HIS A 135 -1.25 -8.42 14.55
CA HIS A 135 -1.11 -7.18 15.34
C HIS A 135 -1.63 -5.95 14.62
N ILE A 136 -1.69 -5.98 13.27
CA ILE A 136 -2.07 -4.83 12.46
C ILE A 136 -3.56 -4.85 12.12
N PHE A 137 -4.10 -6.01 11.74
CA PHE A 137 -5.45 -6.14 11.20
C PHE A 137 -6.49 -6.69 12.18
N ASN A 138 -6.13 -7.03 13.41
CA ASN A 138 -7.01 -7.68 14.38
C ASN A 138 -8.29 -6.89 14.75
N ARG A 139 -8.33 -5.60 14.45
CA ARG A 139 -9.51 -4.74 14.71
C ARG A 139 -10.41 -4.55 13.50
N PHE A 140 -10.03 -5.10 12.35
CA PHE A 140 -10.86 -5.02 11.15
C PHE A 140 -12.05 -5.97 11.28
N HIS A 141 -13.18 -5.63 10.64
CA HIS A 141 -14.26 -6.59 10.44
C HIS A 141 -13.81 -7.69 9.47
N SER A 142 -14.45 -8.84 9.52
CA SER A 142 -14.16 -9.98 8.65
C SER A 142 -14.38 -9.68 7.16
N SER A 143 -15.19 -8.67 6.88
CA SER A 143 -15.38 -8.12 5.53
C SER A 143 -15.49 -6.60 5.61
N PHE A 144 -14.88 -5.91 4.66
CA PHE A 144 -14.92 -4.45 4.57
C PHE A 144 -14.72 -3.98 3.13
N LYS A 145 -15.15 -2.75 2.84
CA LYS A 145 -15.00 -2.15 1.52
C LYS A 145 -13.70 -1.38 1.39
N ALA A 146 -13.09 -1.48 0.20
CA ALA A 146 -11.87 -0.75 -0.14
C ALA A 146 -11.91 -0.31 -1.60
N LEU A 147 -11.13 0.71 -1.91
CA LEU A 147 -10.94 1.16 -3.28
C LEU A 147 -9.95 0.24 -3.97
N GLN A 148 -10.36 -0.31 -5.10
CA GLN A 148 -9.54 -1.09 -6.00
C GLN A 148 -9.30 -0.31 -7.29
N TRP A 149 -8.06 -0.31 -7.75
CA TRP A 149 -7.69 0.24 -9.05
C TRP A 149 -6.40 -0.42 -9.52
N HIS A 150 -6.51 -1.72 -9.85
CA HIS A 150 -5.33 -2.46 -10.29
C HIS A 150 -5.65 -3.48 -11.37
N SER A 151 -4.69 -3.70 -12.24
CA SER A 151 -4.77 -4.67 -13.35
C SER A 151 -3.82 -5.86 -13.15
N TYR A 152 -2.95 -5.80 -12.15
CA TYR A 152 -1.99 -6.85 -11.81
C TYR A 152 -2.11 -7.21 -10.33
N GLU A 153 -1.66 -8.41 -9.99
CA GLU A 153 -1.74 -8.95 -8.64
C GLU A 153 -0.56 -9.85 -8.30
N VAL A 154 -0.29 -10.01 -7.02
CA VAL A 154 0.71 -10.93 -6.50
C VAL A 154 0.16 -12.35 -6.50
N GLN A 155 1.00 -13.33 -6.91
CA GLN A 155 0.73 -14.76 -6.81
C GLN A 155 2.00 -15.52 -6.38
N ASP A 156 1.85 -16.82 -6.18
CA ASP A 156 2.96 -17.76 -5.92
C ASP A 156 3.73 -17.50 -4.62
N LEU A 157 3.02 -17.16 -3.55
CA LEU A 157 3.57 -17.01 -2.20
C LEU A 157 3.28 -18.22 -1.28
N GLU A 158 2.55 -19.23 -1.75
CA GLU A 158 2.07 -20.36 -0.94
C GLU A 158 3.20 -21.17 -0.31
N ASN A 159 4.33 -21.29 -0.99
CA ASN A 159 5.48 -22.08 -0.53
C ASN A 159 6.48 -21.29 0.32
N ASN A 160 6.21 -20.01 0.57
CA ASN A 160 7.05 -19.20 1.45
C ASN A 160 6.52 -19.26 2.88
N ASN A 161 7.23 -20.00 3.74
CA ASN A 161 6.84 -20.20 5.15
C ASN A 161 6.88 -18.92 5.98
N ASN A 162 7.50 -17.85 5.50
CA ASN A 162 7.55 -16.55 6.16
C ASN A 162 6.37 -15.66 5.79
N VAL A 163 5.52 -16.10 4.85
CA VAL A 163 4.36 -15.32 4.37
C VAL A 163 3.08 -15.86 5.00
N THR A 164 2.24 -14.94 5.47
CA THR A 164 0.88 -15.23 5.95
C THR A 164 -0.12 -14.45 5.10
N LEU A 165 -1.10 -15.16 4.55
CA LEU A 165 -2.25 -14.57 3.88
C LEU A 165 -3.22 -14.03 4.93
N LEU A 166 -3.63 -12.76 4.81
CA LEU A 166 -4.53 -12.10 5.76
C LEU A 166 -5.87 -11.69 5.15
N GLY A 167 -5.91 -11.43 3.86
CA GLY A 167 -7.15 -11.02 3.20
C GLY A 167 -7.14 -11.29 1.70
N SER A 168 -8.33 -11.49 1.14
CA SER A 168 -8.55 -11.85 -0.25
C SER A 168 -9.80 -11.18 -0.81
N SER A 169 -9.92 -11.17 -2.13
CA SER A 169 -11.16 -10.92 -2.85
C SER A 169 -11.47 -12.11 -3.76
N PRO A 170 -12.67 -12.18 -4.36
CA PRO A 170 -13.01 -13.29 -5.27
C PRO A 170 -12.04 -13.46 -6.45
N THR A 171 -11.43 -12.37 -6.90
CA THR A 171 -10.55 -12.38 -8.07
C THR A 171 -9.07 -12.29 -7.73
N THR A 172 -8.71 -11.80 -6.55
CA THR A 172 -7.32 -11.62 -6.12
C THR A 172 -7.09 -12.26 -4.75
N LYS A 173 -6.28 -13.31 -4.73
CA LYS A 173 -5.98 -14.06 -3.51
C LYS A 173 -5.21 -13.22 -2.48
N TYR A 174 -4.15 -12.55 -2.93
CA TYR A 174 -3.26 -11.78 -2.03
C TYR A 174 -3.64 -10.31 -2.02
N GLN A 175 -4.79 -10.00 -1.41
CA GLN A 175 -5.19 -8.62 -1.12
C GLN A 175 -4.40 -8.05 0.04
N ILE A 176 -4.18 -8.86 1.07
CA ILE A 176 -3.35 -8.53 2.22
C ILE A 176 -2.49 -9.73 2.54
N PHE A 177 -1.19 -9.53 2.62
CA PHE A 177 -0.25 -10.53 3.11
C PHE A 177 0.83 -9.87 3.96
N LYS A 178 1.46 -10.65 4.81
CA LYS A 178 2.61 -10.18 5.57
C LYS A 178 3.80 -11.11 5.37
N TYR A 179 4.98 -10.54 5.39
CA TYR A 179 6.25 -11.24 5.50
C TYR A 179 6.73 -11.15 6.95
N LYS A 180 6.86 -12.28 7.62
CA LYS A 180 7.09 -12.38 9.07
C LYS A 180 6.03 -11.54 9.81
N ASN A 181 6.44 -10.64 10.72
CA ASN A 181 5.52 -9.79 11.48
C ASN A 181 5.77 -8.29 11.30
N HIS A 182 6.51 -7.90 10.26
CA HIS A 182 6.93 -6.51 10.12
C HIS A 182 6.71 -5.92 8.73
N ALA A 183 6.50 -6.71 7.69
CA ALA A 183 6.28 -6.19 6.34
C ALA A 183 4.93 -6.63 5.79
N TYR A 184 4.12 -5.66 5.35
CA TYR A 184 2.75 -5.86 4.91
C TYR A 184 2.57 -5.36 3.49
N GLY A 185 1.96 -6.19 2.64
CA GLY A 185 1.49 -5.82 1.31
C GLY A 185 -0.03 -5.68 1.32
N ILE A 186 -0.52 -4.55 0.83
CA ILE A 186 -1.94 -4.21 0.73
C ILE A 186 -2.24 -3.81 -0.71
N GLN A 187 -3.03 -4.60 -1.42
CA GLN A 187 -3.30 -4.35 -2.84
C GLN A 187 -4.28 -3.19 -3.07
N PHE A 188 -5.18 -2.96 -2.15
CA PHE A 188 -6.22 -1.95 -2.21
C PHE A 188 -5.81 -0.64 -1.54
N HIS A 189 -6.73 0.34 -1.57
CA HIS A 189 -6.56 1.64 -0.93
C HIS A 189 -7.70 1.92 0.05
N ILE A 190 -7.37 2.31 1.27
CA ILE A 190 -8.28 2.80 2.31
C ILE A 190 -7.81 4.16 2.87
N GLU A 191 -6.61 4.58 2.47
CA GLU A 191 -5.98 5.84 2.88
C GLU A 191 -6.41 7.04 2.04
N ILE A 192 -7.32 6.86 1.10
CA ILE A 192 -7.74 7.89 0.14
C ILE A 192 -8.40 9.08 0.82
N LYS A 193 -8.38 10.22 0.11
CA LYS A 193 -9.01 11.48 0.51
C LYS A 193 -10.09 11.88 -0.48
N ASP A 194 -10.80 12.96 -0.19
CA ASP A 194 -11.94 13.41 -0.99
C ASP A 194 -11.61 13.65 -2.47
N ASN A 195 -10.39 14.11 -2.76
CA ASN A 195 -9.95 14.45 -4.11
C ASN A 195 -9.19 13.31 -4.82
N THR A 196 -9.00 12.17 -4.16
CA THR A 196 -8.14 11.08 -4.69
C THR A 196 -8.66 10.52 -6.00
N VAL A 197 -9.92 10.12 -6.06
CA VAL A 197 -10.48 9.49 -7.27
C VAL A 197 -10.45 10.45 -8.46
N SER A 198 -10.82 11.71 -8.25
CA SER A 198 -10.78 12.73 -9.32
C SER A 198 -9.37 12.99 -9.82
N GLN A 199 -8.38 13.03 -8.95
CA GLN A 199 -6.97 13.21 -9.32
C GLN A 199 -6.42 11.99 -10.06
N TRP A 200 -6.66 10.79 -9.54
CA TRP A 200 -6.18 9.56 -10.19
C TRP A 200 -6.84 9.33 -11.55
N GLY A 201 -8.09 9.72 -11.68
CA GLY A 201 -8.81 9.64 -12.96
C GLY A 201 -8.20 10.51 -14.08
N CYS A 202 -7.33 11.46 -13.75
CA CYS A 202 -6.59 12.25 -14.73
C CYS A 202 -5.28 11.60 -15.18
N VAL A 203 -4.84 10.51 -14.53
CA VAL A 203 -3.67 9.73 -14.94
C VAL A 203 -4.05 8.86 -16.13
N PRO A 204 -3.38 8.97 -17.30
CA PRO A 204 -3.81 8.27 -18.52
C PRO A 204 -3.99 6.77 -18.36
N GLU A 205 -3.08 6.11 -17.65
CA GLU A 205 -3.12 4.67 -17.42
C GLU A 205 -4.32 4.27 -16.55
N TYR A 206 -4.65 5.08 -15.54
CA TYR A 206 -5.80 4.84 -14.66
C TYR A 206 -7.12 5.13 -15.37
N GLU A 207 -7.19 6.21 -16.14
CA GLU A 207 -8.35 6.54 -16.96
C GLU A 207 -8.65 5.41 -17.96
N LYS A 208 -7.61 4.93 -18.65
CA LYS A 208 -7.76 3.83 -19.62
C LYS A 208 -8.26 2.56 -18.94
N ALA A 209 -7.68 2.15 -17.82
CA ALA A 209 -8.08 0.96 -17.08
C ALA A 209 -9.54 1.07 -16.61
N LEU A 210 -9.93 2.24 -16.12
CA LEU A 210 -11.30 2.52 -15.68
C LEU A 210 -12.30 2.40 -16.84
N GLU A 211 -12.01 3.04 -17.97
CA GLU A 211 -12.89 3.01 -19.15
C GLU A 211 -12.97 1.60 -19.76
N ASP A 212 -11.85 0.88 -19.84
CA ASP A 212 -11.82 -0.50 -20.35
C ASP A 212 -12.64 -1.45 -19.46
N SER A 213 -12.68 -1.21 -18.16
CA SER A 213 -13.40 -2.07 -17.21
C SER A 213 -14.87 -1.68 -17.02
N LEU A 214 -15.17 -0.38 -16.93
CA LEU A 214 -16.49 0.13 -16.53
C LEU A 214 -17.15 1.03 -17.57
N GLY A 215 -16.46 1.33 -18.67
CA GLY A 215 -16.97 2.17 -19.77
C GLY A 215 -16.68 3.66 -19.56
N LYS A 216 -16.91 4.42 -20.64
CA LYS A 216 -16.72 5.88 -20.61
C LYS A 216 -17.69 6.53 -19.64
N GLY A 217 -17.24 7.59 -18.95
CA GLY A 217 -18.05 8.32 -17.99
C GLY A 217 -18.17 7.66 -16.62
N ALA A 218 -17.49 6.54 -16.39
CA ALA A 218 -17.55 5.82 -15.11
C ALA A 218 -16.91 6.55 -13.93
N LEU A 219 -16.02 7.51 -14.19
CA LEU A 219 -15.25 8.20 -13.12
C LEU A 219 -16.16 8.87 -12.11
N LYS A 220 -17.19 9.57 -12.56
CA LYS A 220 -18.12 10.27 -11.66
C LYS A 220 -18.86 9.31 -10.74
N LYS A 221 -19.33 8.20 -11.25
CA LYS A 221 -20.03 7.16 -10.49
C LYS A 221 -19.07 6.50 -9.51
N PHE A 222 -17.85 6.24 -9.92
CA PHE A 222 -16.79 5.70 -9.06
C PHE A 222 -16.49 6.64 -7.90
N ASP A 223 -16.32 7.94 -8.20
CA ASP A 223 -16.05 8.96 -7.19
C ASP A 223 -17.21 9.07 -6.17
N LEU A 224 -18.45 9.09 -6.63
CA LEU A 224 -19.62 9.10 -5.74
C LEU A 224 -19.61 7.89 -4.80
N LYS A 225 -19.31 6.70 -5.32
CA LYS A 225 -19.22 5.49 -4.52
C LYS A 225 -18.09 5.55 -3.50
N ALA A 226 -16.96 6.14 -3.88
CA ALA A 226 -15.84 6.39 -2.97
C ALA A 226 -16.23 7.35 -1.86
N GLN A 227 -16.91 8.46 -2.17
CA GLN A 227 -17.38 9.42 -1.18
C GLN A 227 -18.35 8.80 -0.17
N GLU A 228 -19.27 7.95 -0.63
CA GLU A 228 -20.22 7.24 0.25
C GLU A 228 -19.52 6.32 1.26
N ASN A 229 -18.35 5.80 0.92
CA ASN A 229 -17.59 4.84 1.74
C ASN A 229 -16.34 5.47 2.39
N MET A 230 -16.09 6.74 2.18
CA MET A 230 -14.84 7.41 2.60
C MET A 230 -14.63 7.30 4.11
N LYS A 231 -15.65 7.59 4.90
CA LYS A 231 -15.55 7.56 6.36
C LYS A 231 -15.17 6.19 6.89
N LEU A 232 -15.81 5.12 6.37
CA LEU A 232 -15.50 3.74 6.79
C LEU A 232 -14.08 3.34 6.39
N MET A 233 -13.67 3.67 5.17
CA MET A 233 -12.30 3.40 4.71
C MET A 233 -11.27 4.13 5.56
N ASN A 234 -11.50 5.40 5.89
CA ASN A 234 -10.56 6.18 6.70
C ASN A 234 -10.51 5.70 8.17
N VAL A 235 -11.62 5.22 8.74
CA VAL A 235 -11.60 4.56 10.05
C VAL A 235 -10.69 3.33 10.03
N ASN A 236 -10.77 2.52 8.99
CA ASN A 236 -9.89 1.37 8.81
C ASN A 236 -8.43 1.79 8.60
N ALA A 237 -8.19 2.85 7.83
CA ALA A 237 -6.85 3.41 7.64
C ALA A 237 -6.25 3.90 8.96
N GLU A 238 -7.03 4.55 9.80
CA GLU A 238 -6.61 4.98 11.13
C GLU A 238 -6.27 3.80 12.03
N ASN A 239 -7.09 2.75 12.04
CA ASN A 239 -6.82 1.53 12.80
C ASN A 239 -5.52 0.85 12.32
N LEU A 240 -5.34 0.74 11.01
CA LEU A 240 -4.12 0.22 10.39
C LEU A 240 -2.90 1.02 10.86
N TYR A 241 -2.96 2.34 10.74
CA TYR A 241 -1.85 3.21 11.12
C TYR A 241 -1.52 3.13 12.61
N LYS A 242 -2.52 3.21 13.48
CA LYS A 242 -2.33 3.11 14.94
C LYS A 242 -1.65 1.81 15.35
N ASN A 243 -2.03 0.71 14.71
CA ASN A 243 -1.41 -0.59 14.97
C ASN A 243 0.00 -0.68 14.38
N PHE A 244 0.19 -0.19 13.15
CA PHE A 244 1.51 -0.16 12.51
C PHE A 244 2.51 0.70 13.31
N LYS A 245 2.06 1.83 13.84
CA LYS A 245 2.88 2.70 14.69
C LYS A 245 3.47 1.97 15.90
N LYS A 246 2.79 0.96 16.43
CA LYS A 246 3.26 0.19 17.58
C LYS A 246 4.49 -0.67 17.30
N ILE A 247 4.76 -0.97 16.03
CA ILE A 247 5.90 -1.79 15.63
C ILE A 247 7.08 -0.97 15.07
N LEU A 248 6.92 0.34 14.98
CA LEU A 248 7.99 1.26 14.55
C LEU A 248 9.12 1.39 15.58
#